data_4b830a601aea131b90887ee1c61511e4
#
_entry.id   4b830a601aea131b90887ee1c61511e4
#
_cell.length_a   1.000
_cell.length_b   1.000
_cell.length_c   1.000
_cell.angle_alpha   90.00
_cell.angle_beta   90.00
_cell.angle_gamma   90.00
#
_symmetry.space_group_name_H-M   'P 1'
#
loop_
_entity.id
_entity.type
_entity.pdbx_description
1 polymer ?
#
loop_
_entity_poly.entity_id
_entity_poly.type
_entity_poly.pdbx_seq_one_letter_code
_entity_poly.pdbx_strand_id
1 'polypeptide(L)'
;MGRVSTPPFSSSVYSARLERASALAAEAGLDAVIVGPGPDLQYLVGVEGDTIERLTALVIGPGIAPTVVVPRMELAKVRSTAVGTLGLAVSDWVDGENPYDLVAAAVGSVAVGSVAVGSVARVGVSDALPALHVIPIGERLGVRLELATPVLREGRMIKDAAEVAELRRAGDAIDAVHRRVPEWLRAGRTEREVAADIARAIVAEGHQTVEFVIVGSGPNGADPHHEVSDRVIEEGDIVVVDIGGAVPSGYNSDSTRTYAVGTPDPEAAERIAVLVRAQQAAVDAARPGVTASEVDDAARQVLADAGLGEAFLHRTGHGIGVSVHEEPYIAPGNDLVLREGMAFSIEPGIYFSGEWGARIEDIVVLTADGCERLNTSEHSLRSV
;
A
#
# COMPACT_ATOMS: atom_id res chain seq x y z
N MET A 1 1.35 -18.76 -25.08
CA MET A 1 1.16 -19.59 -23.87
C MET A 1 1.56 -18.71 -22.70
N GLY A 2 0.59 -18.10 -22.03
CA GLY A 2 0.85 -17.32 -20.83
C GLY A 2 1.44 -18.25 -19.76
N ARG A 3 2.51 -17.82 -19.09
CA ARG A 3 3.01 -18.53 -17.91
C ARG A 3 1.88 -18.58 -16.89
N VAL A 4 1.44 -19.78 -16.51
CA VAL A 4 0.61 -19.96 -15.32
C VAL A 4 1.50 -19.54 -14.16
N SER A 5 1.29 -18.34 -13.62
CA SER A 5 2.03 -17.89 -12.45
C SER A 5 1.59 -18.72 -11.26
N THR A 6 2.52 -19.41 -10.63
CA THR A 6 2.25 -20.04 -9.32
C THR A 6 1.92 -18.94 -8.33
N PRO A 7 0.89 -19.10 -7.48
CA PRO A 7 0.60 -18.12 -6.43
C PRO A 7 1.85 -17.81 -5.60
N PRO A 8 2.10 -16.54 -5.25
CA PRO A 8 3.34 -16.13 -4.56
C PRO A 8 3.49 -16.75 -3.16
N PHE A 9 2.37 -17.06 -2.52
CA PHE A 9 2.36 -17.70 -1.21
C PHE A 9 1.80 -19.13 -1.28
N SER A 10 2.12 -19.92 -0.26
CA SER A 10 1.58 -21.28 -0.13
C SER A 10 0.07 -21.26 0.14
N SER A 11 -0.62 -22.35 -0.20
CA SER A 11 -2.05 -22.51 0.09
C SER A 11 -2.38 -22.34 1.58
N SER A 12 -1.47 -22.73 2.49
CA SER A 12 -1.66 -22.57 3.94
C SER A 12 -1.72 -21.09 4.36
N VAL A 13 -0.96 -20.21 3.72
CA VAL A 13 -1.00 -18.76 3.98
C VAL A 13 -2.36 -18.18 3.61
N TYR A 14 -2.83 -18.50 2.39
CA TYR A 14 -4.15 -18.02 1.95
C TYR A 14 -5.30 -18.60 2.77
N SER A 15 -5.22 -19.89 3.19
CA SER A 15 -6.21 -20.48 4.09
C SER A 15 -6.27 -19.72 5.42
N ALA A 16 -5.11 -19.45 6.04
CA ALA A 16 -5.04 -18.72 7.28
C ALA A 16 -5.59 -17.28 7.16
N ARG A 17 -5.35 -16.60 6.03
CA ARG A 17 -5.91 -15.26 5.75
C ARG A 17 -7.43 -15.29 5.66
N LEU A 18 -8.01 -16.27 4.95
CA LEU A 18 -9.46 -16.45 4.85
C LEU A 18 -10.11 -16.77 6.19
N GLU A 19 -9.50 -17.66 6.97
CA GLU A 19 -9.96 -18.02 8.32
C GLU A 19 -9.92 -16.80 9.26
N ARG A 20 -8.81 -16.04 9.24
CA ARG A 20 -8.68 -14.81 10.03
C ARG A 20 -9.69 -13.75 9.62
N ALA A 21 -9.91 -13.51 8.31
CA ALA A 21 -10.89 -12.54 7.83
C ALA A 21 -12.33 -12.93 8.27
N SER A 22 -12.66 -14.22 8.23
CA SER A 22 -13.95 -14.71 8.72
C SER A 22 -14.10 -14.56 10.23
N ALA A 23 -13.04 -14.77 11.02
CA ALA A 23 -13.03 -14.55 12.46
C ALA A 23 -13.20 -13.07 12.81
N LEU A 24 -12.46 -12.17 12.15
CA LEU A 24 -12.59 -10.73 12.32
C LEU A 24 -13.99 -10.22 11.94
N ALA A 25 -14.60 -10.79 10.90
CA ALA A 25 -15.98 -10.49 10.54
C ALA A 25 -16.95 -10.87 11.67
N ALA A 26 -16.76 -12.07 12.28
CA ALA A 26 -17.57 -12.50 13.42
C ALA A 26 -17.41 -11.57 14.63
N GLU A 27 -16.16 -11.15 14.96
CA GLU A 27 -15.86 -10.22 16.05
C GLU A 27 -16.51 -8.85 15.81
N ALA A 28 -16.56 -8.39 14.56
CA ALA A 28 -17.25 -7.17 14.15
C ALA A 28 -18.78 -7.32 14.10
N GLY A 29 -19.32 -8.52 14.29
CA GLY A 29 -20.74 -8.83 14.19
C GLY A 29 -21.28 -8.79 12.77
N LEU A 30 -20.43 -9.00 11.76
CA LEU A 30 -20.83 -9.16 10.36
C LEU A 30 -21.17 -10.61 10.07
N ASP A 31 -22.32 -10.85 9.46
CA ASP A 31 -22.77 -12.16 9.03
C ASP A 31 -22.10 -12.62 7.72
N ALA A 32 -21.74 -11.66 6.87
CA ALA A 32 -21.00 -11.89 5.63
C ALA A 32 -20.13 -10.67 5.27
N VAL A 33 -19.08 -10.92 4.50
CA VAL A 33 -18.24 -9.88 3.86
C VAL A 33 -18.12 -10.21 2.38
N ILE A 34 -18.37 -9.22 1.53
CA ILE A 34 -18.26 -9.30 0.08
C ILE A 34 -17.05 -8.46 -0.35
N VAL A 35 -16.04 -9.13 -0.88
CA VAL A 35 -14.77 -8.50 -1.26
C VAL A 35 -14.71 -8.41 -2.78
N GLY A 36 -14.66 -7.17 -3.30
CA GLY A 36 -14.46 -6.88 -4.72
C GLY A 36 -12.98 -6.93 -5.14
N PRO A 37 -12.71 -6.78 -6.45
CA PRO A 37 -11.34 -6.64 -6.96
C PRO A 37 -10.60 -5.48 -6.30
N GLY A 38 -9.32 -5.68 -6.10
CA GLY A 38 -8.43 -4.73 -5.43
C GLY A 38 -7.52 -5.42 -4.42
N PRO A 39 -6.85 -4.64 -3.56
CA PRO A 39 -5.85 -5.16 -2.64
C PRO A 39 -6.36 -6.25 -1.68
N ASP A 40 -7.61 -6.14 -1.22
CA ASP A 40 -8.19 -7.13 -0.31
C ASP A 40 -8.40 -8.49 -0.99
N LEU A 41 -8.88 -8.49 -2.22
CA LEU A 41 -9.07 -9.73 -2.99
C LEU A 41 -7.71 -10.37 -3.34
N GLN A 42 -6.73 -9.54 -3.71
CA GLN A 42 -5.36 -9.99 -3.95
C GLN A 42 -4.75 -10.60 -2.68
N TYR A 43 -4.87 -9.93 -1.54
CA TYR A 43 -4.39 -10.43 -0.26
C TYR A 43 -5.01 -11.77 0.13
N LEU A 44 -6.33 -11.89 -0.01
CA LEU A 44 -7.08 -13.05 0.47
C LEU A 44 -6.94 -14.28 -0.43
N VAL A 45 -6.87 -14.09 -1.74
CA VAL A 45 -6.92 -15.21 -2.71
C VAL A 45 -5.99 -15.08 -3.92
N GLY A 46 -5.14 -14.04 -3.96
CA GLY A 46 -4.17 -13.82 -5.05
C GLY A 46 -4.81 -13.46 -6.39
N VAL A 47 -6.03 -12.96 -6.40
CA VAL A 47 -6.70 -12.49 -7.62
C VAL A 47 -6.40 -11.01 -7.81
N GLU A 48 -5.61 -10.72 -8.84
CA GLU A 48 -5.24 -9.36 -9.25
C GLU A 48 -6.19 -8.84 -10.34
N GLY A 49 -6.37 -7.53 -10.36
CA GLY A 49 -7.05 -6.79 -11.42
C GLY A 49 -8.21 -5.95 -10.94
N ASP A 50 -8.56 -5.01 -11.80
CA ASP A 50 -9.69 -4.10 -11.63
C ASP A 50 -10.80 -4.53 -12.57
N THR A 51 -11.96 -4.92 -12.03
CA THR A 51 -13.16 -5.11 -12.84
C THR A 51 -14.23 -4.16 -12.38
N ILE A 52 -14.42 -3.07 -13.13
CA ILE A 52 -15.45 -2.09 -12.80
C ILE A 52 -16.81 -2.51 -13.41
N GLU A 53 -16.80 -3.05 -14.62
CA GLU A 53 -18.03 -3.34 -15.39
C GLU A 53 -18.67 -4.67 -14.98
N ARG A 54 -17.86 -5.74 -14.92
CA ARG A 54 -18.34 -7.10 -14.62
C ARG A 54 -18.00 -7.50 -13.20
N LEU A 55 -18.99 -7.96 -12.45
CA LEU A 55 -18.80 -8.33 -11.05
C LEU A 55 -17.86 -9.54 -10.92
N THR A 56 -16.76 -9.32 -10.21
CA THR A 56 -15.99 -10.35 -9.51
C THR A 56 -16.11 -10.08 -8.02
N ALA A 57 -16.41 -11.09 -7.21
CA ALA A 57 -16.51 -10.94 -5.77
C ALA A 57 -16.16 -12.23 -5.04
N LEU A 58 -15.49 -12.12 -3.92
CA LEU A 58 -15.31 -13.17 -2.94
C LEU A 58 -16.31 -12.95 -1.79
N VAL A 59 -17.07 -13.97 -1.46
CA VAL A 59 -17.99 -13.97 -0.32
C VAL A 59 -17.40 -14.85 0.77
N ILE A 60 -17.22 -14.28 1.97
CA ILE A 60 -16.72 -14.94 3.19
C ILE A 60 -17.56 -14.53 4.39
N GLY A 61 -17.43 -15.24 5.50
CA GLY A 61 -18.08 -14.89 6.75
C GLY A 61 -18.15 -16.07 7.71
N PRO A 62 -18.67 -15.85 8.92
CA PRO A 62 -18.85 -16.90 9.92
C PRO A 62 -19.75 -18.01 9.39
N GLY A 63 -19.23 -19.24 9.25
CA GLY A 63 -19.99 -20.39 8.74
C GLY A 63 -20.28 -20.36 7.23
N ILE A 64 -19.79 -19.37 6.50
CA ILE A 64 -19.87 -19.28 5.04
C ILE A 64 -18.65 -19.96 4.43
N ALA A 65 -18.87 -20.95 3.55
CA ALA A 65 -17.79 -21.48 2.73
C ALA A 65 -17.31 -20.40 1.72
N PRO A 66 -16.02 -20.02 1.71
CA PRO A 66 -15.51 -19.01 0.79
C PRO A 66 -15.90 -19.33 -0.65
N THR A 67 -16.62 -18.41 -1.29
CA THR A 67 -17.15 -18.59 -2.64
C THR A 67 -16.77 -17.39 -3.52
N VAL A 68 -16.21 -17.67 -4.70
CA VAL A 68 -15.88 -16.63 -5.68
C VAL A 68 -16.98 -16.59 -6.75
N VAL A 69 -17.57 -15.42 -6.94
CA VAL A 69 -18.46 -15.10 -8.06
C VAL A 69 -17.62 -14.41 -9.13
N VAL A 70 -17.62 -14.90 -10.38
CA VAL A 70 -16.70 -14.41 -11.41
C VAL A 70 -17.31 -14.52 -12.82
N PRO A 71 -17.05 -13.56 -13.74
CA PRO A 71 -17.40 -13.74 -15.14
C PRO A 71 -16.70 -14.98 -15.72
N ARG A 72 -17.43 -15.79 -16.49
CA ARG A 72 -16.88 -17.03 -17.10
C ARG A 72 -15.62 -16.78 -17.92
N MET A 73 -15.49 -15.61 -18.54
CA MET A 73 -14.31 -15.24 -19.30
C MET A 73 -13.04 -15.10 -18.43
N GLU A 74 -13.18 -14.79 -17.11
CA GLU A 74 -12.08 -14.66 -16.16
C GLU A 74 -11.80 -15.96 -15.38
N LEU A 75 -12.63 -16.98 -15.55
CA LEU A 75 -12.59 -18.22 -14.76
C LEU A 75 -11.22 -18.90 -14.80
N ALA A 76 -10.57 -18.94 -15.97
CA ALA A 76 -9.25 -19.57 -16.11
C ALA A 76 -8.17 -18.83 -15.32
N LYS A 77 -8.19 -17.47 -15.34
CA LYS A 77 -7.30 -16.62 -14.58
C LYS A 77 -7.51 -16.84 -13.08
N VAL A 78 -8.75 -16.77 -12.61
CA VAL A 78 -9.10 -16.95 -11.19
C VAL A 78 -8.69 -18.34 -10.69
N ARG A 79 -8.93 -19.40 -11.46
CA ARG A 79 -8.51 -20.77 -11.11
C ARG A 79 -7.00 -20.99 -11.09
N SER A 80 -6.20 -20.12 -11.70
CA SER A 80 -4.75 -20.18 -11.62
C SER A 80 -4.16 -19.58 -10.35
N THR A 81 -4.98 -18.94 -9.52
CA THR A 81 -4.61 -18.32 -8.23
C THR A 81 -4.84 -19.29 -7.06
N ALA A 82 -4.80 -18.75 -5.82
CA ALA A 82 -5.13 -19.50 -4.62
C ALA A 82 -6.56 -20.07 -4.64
N VAL A 83 -7.47 -19.47 -5.38
CA VAL A 83 -8.85 -19.99 -5.57
C VAL A 83 -8.81 -21.44 -6.07
N GLY A 84 -8.00 -21.73 -7.08
CA GLY A 84 -7.87 -23.09 -7.61
C GLY A 84 -7.05 -24.01 -6.72
N THR A 85 -5.93 -23.56 -6.13
CA THR A 85 -5.08 -24.40 -5.27
C THR A 85 -5.74 -24.77 -3.94
N LEU A 86 -6.65 -23.92 -3.43
CA LEU A 86 -7.48 -24.19 -2.24
C LEU A 86 -8.75 -24.96 -2.58
N GLY A 87 -9.11 -25.09 -3.86
CA GLY A 87 -10.37 -25.70 -4.27
C GLY A 87 -11.60 -24.92 -3.80
N LEU A 88 -11.53 -23.59 -3.74
CA LEU A 88 -12.67 -22.77 -3.33
C LEU A 88 -13.86 -22.94 -4.28
N ALA A 89 -15.07 -22.78 -3.73
CA ALA A 89 -16.27 -22.74 -4.54
C ALA A 89 -16.23 -21.56 -5.52
N VAL A 90 -16.61 -21.81 -6.77
CA VAL A 90 -16.67 -20.78 -7.82
C VAL A 90 -18.01 -20.85 -8.53
N SER A 91 -18.72 -19.73 -8.55
CA SER A 91 -19.96 -19.51 -9.30
C SER A 91 -19.65 -18.57 -10.46
N ASP A 92 -19.64 -19.11 -11.68
CA ASP A 92 -19.37 -18.32 -12.88
C ASP A 92 -20.68 -17.90 -13.57
N TRP A 93 -20.63 -16.77 -14.28
CA TRP A 93 -21.75 -16.17 -14.98
C TRP A 93 -21.36 -15.62 -16.35
N VAL A 94 -22.34 -15.44 -17.24
CA VAL A 94 -22.16 -14.86 -18.58
C VAL A 94 -23.06 -13.65 -18.77
N ASP A 95 -22.72 -12.80 -19.76
CA ASP A 95 -23.52 -11.62 -20.10
C ASP A 95 -25.00 -12.01 -20.35
N GLY A 96 -25.92 -11.31 -19.69
CA GLY A 96 -27.33 -11.59 -19.68
C GLY A 96 -27.84 -12.35 -18.43
N GLU A 97 -26.94 -12.94 -17.64
CA GLU A 97 -27.26 -13.48 -16.32
C GLU A 97 -27.11 -12.41 -15.24
N ASN A 98 -27.80 -12.56 -14.11
CA ASN A 98 -27.70 -11.65 -12.99
C ASN A 98 -26.68 -12.17 -11.96
N PRO A 99 -25.47 -11.59 -11.86
CA PRO A 99 -24.46 -12.07 -10.92
C PRO A 99 -24.81 -11.82 -9.45
N TYR A 100 -25.73 -10.90 -9.17
CA TYR A 100 -26.14 -10.58 -7.80
C TYR A 100 -26.96 -11.71 -7.17
N ASP A 101 -27.61 -12.55 -8.00
CA ASP A 101 -28.29 -13.77 -7.54
C ASP A 101 -27.27 -14.79 -7.01
N LEU A 102 -26.10 -14.89 -7.63
CA LEU A 102 -25.01 -15.76 -7.21
C LEU A 102 -24.37 -15.27 -5.90
N VAL A 103 -24.21 -13.95 -5.75
CA VAL A 103 -23.75 -13.36 -4.48
C VAL A 103 -24.76 -13.66 -3.38
N ALA A 104 -26.04 -13.45 -3.63
CA ALA A 104 -27.09 -13.74 -2.65
C ALA A 104 -27.15 -15.23 -2.27
N ALA A 105 -26.94 -16.13 -3.23
CA ALA A 105 -26.84 -17.56 -2.97
C ALA A 105 -25.60 -17.92 -2.14
N ALA A 106 -24.44 -17.27 -2.38
CA ALA A 106 -23.21 -17.47 -1.63
C ALA A 106 -23.32 -16.95 -0.19
N VAL A 107 -23.96 -15.78 0.02
CA VAL A 107 -24.30 -15.27 1.36
C VAL A 107 -25.25 -16.25 2.08
N GLY A 108 -26.18 -16.83 1.33
CA GLY A 108 -27.01 -17.97 1.74
C GLY A 108 -27.95 -17.71 2.91
N SER A 109 -28.63 -18.78 3.32
CA SER A 109 -29.53 -18.76 4.47
C SER A 109 -28.82 -18.64 5.82
N VAL A 110 -27.50 -18.77 5.86
CA VAL A 110 -26.70 -18.63 7.11
C VAL A 110 -26.76 -17.19 7.62
N ALA A 111 -26.60 -16.21 6.74
CA ALA A 111 -26.76 -14.80 7.12
C ALA A 111 -28.23 -14.42 7.37
N VAL A 112 -29.18 -15.09 6.71
CA VAL A 112 -30.63 -14.81 6.84
C VAL A 112 -31.30 -15.67 7.93
N GLY A 113 -30.73 -16.82 8.29
CA GLY A 113 -31.35 -17.81 9.21
C GLY A 113 -30.72 -17.88 10.59
N SER A 114 -29.51 -17.37 10.82
CA SER A 114 -28.85 -17.31 12.13
C SER A 114 -29.19 -16.05 12.94
N VAL A 115 -29.90 -15.12 12.32
CA VAL A 115 -30.30 -13.86 12.93
C VAL A 115 -31.45 -14.13 13.90
N ALA A 116 -31.29 -13.76 15.17
CA ALA A 116 -32.36 -13.84 16.16
C ALA A 116 -33.64 -13.18 15.60
N VAL A 117 -34.81 -13.77 15.90
CA VAL A 117 -36.12 -13.28 15.40
C VAL A 117 -36.20 -11.76 15.66
N GLY A 118 -36.18 -10.96 14.57
CA GLY A 118 -36.31 -9.49 14.62
C GLY A 118 -35.00 -8.71 14.35
N SER A 119 -33.85 -9.35 14.08
CA SER A 119 -32.62 -8.66 13.65
C SER A 119 -32.42 -8.77 12.12
N VAL A 120 -31.79 -7.76 11.54
CA VAL A 120 -31.45 -7.70 10.11
C VAL A 120 -30.01 -8.19 9.96
N ALA A 121 -29.76 -9.04 8.95
CA ALA A 121 -28.40 -9.49 8.63
C ALA A 121 -27.48 -8.30 8.36
N ARG A 122 -26.26 -8.34 8.94
CA ARG A 122 -25.21 -7.34 8.72
C ARG A 122 -24.22 -7.84 7.70
N VAL A 123 -24.18 -7.20 6.54
CA VAL A 123 -23.31 -7.58 5.43
C VAL A 123 -22.34 -6.44 5.12
N GLY A 124 -21.05 -6.74 5.23
CA GLY A 124 -19.97 -5.82 4.92
C GLY A 124 -19.53 -5.94 3.46
N VAL A 125 -19.01 -4.83 2.90
CA VAL A 125 -18.40 -4.80 1.58
C VAL A 125 -17.02 -4.17 1.65
N SER A 126 -16.07 -4.64 0.82
CA SER A 126 -14.78 -3.95 0.67
C SER A 126 -14.98 -2.56 0.06
N ASP A 127 -14.15 -1.60 0.44
CA ASP A 127 -14.19 -0.22 -0.03
C ASP A 127 -13.86 -0.08 -1.52
N ALA A 128 -13.10 -1.02 -2.07
CA ALA A 128 -12.79 -1.09 -3.49
C ALA A 128 -13.95 -1.58 -4.38
N LEU A 129 -15.04 -2.11 -3.79
CA LEU A 129 -16.18 -2.58 -4.59
C LEU A 129 -16.97 -1.38 -5.14
N PRO A 130 -17.10 -1.22 -6.48
CA PRO A 130 -17.78 -0.07 -7.06
C PRO A 130 -19.25 0.04 -6.64
N ALA A 131 -19.75 1.25 -6.46
CA ALA A 131 -21.17 1.52 -6.16
C ALA A 131 -22.12 0.89 -7.20
N LEU A 132 -21.67 0.73 -8.45
CA LEU A 132 -22.36 -0.01 -9.51
C LEU A 132 -22.79 -1.41 -9.06
N HIS A 133 -22.01 -2.05 -8.20
CA HIS A 133 -22.28 -3.39 -7.68
C HIS A 133 -22.86 -3.36 -6.27
N VAL A 134 -22.40 -2.42 -5.42
CA VAL A 134 -22.85 -2.29 -4.03
C VAL A 134 -24.37 -2.07 -3.97
N ILE A 135 -24.90 -1.16 -4.80
CA ILE A 135 -26.34 -0.84 -4.80
C ILE A 135 -27.19 -2.05 -5.18
N PRO A 136 -26.99 -2.71 -6.33
CA PRO A 136 -27.80 -3.89 -6.69
C PRO A 136 -27.62 -5.08 -5.74
N ILE A 137 -26.43 -5.28 -5.15
CA ILE A 137 -26.22 -6.32 -4.12
C ILE A 137 -27.10 -6.04 -2.91
N GLY A 138 -27.10 -4.79 -2.40
CA GLY A 138 -27.93 -4.39 -1.25
C GLY A 138 -29.44 -4.58 -1.54
N GLU A 139 -29.89 -4.16 -2.71
CA GLU A 139 -31.29 -4.38 -3.15
C GLU A 139 -31.62 -5.87 -3.25
N ARG A 140 -30.72 -6.69 -3.81
CA ARG A 140 -30.94 -8.12 -3.98
C ARG A 140 -30.98 -8.89 -2.66
N LEU A 141 -30.14 -8.48 -1.69
CA LEU A 141 -30.13 -9.07 -0.34
C LEU A 141 -31.24 -8.50 0.57
N GLY A 142 -31.83 -7.35 0.21
CA GLY A 142 -32.80 -6.65 1.06
C GLY A 142 -32.21 -6.10 2.35
N VAL A 143 -30.90 -5.77 2.36
CA VAL A 143 -30.18 -5.25 3.51
C VAL A 143 -29.42 -3.96 3.15
N ARG A 144 -29.16 -3.13 4.16
CA ARG A 144 -28.19 -2.04 4.03
C ARG A 144 -26.79 -2.60 4.21
N LEU A 145 -25.96 -2.44 3.17
CA LEU A 145 -24.56 -2.83 3.24
C LEU A 145 -23.76 -1.80 4.06
N GLU A 146 -22.74 -2.27 4.75
CA GLU A 146 -21.79 -1.45 5.50
C GLU A 146 -20.36 -1.70 5.04
N LEU A 147 -19.41 -0.78 5.33
CA LEU A 147 -18.01 -0.99 4.96
C LEU A 147 -17.36 -2.03 5.86
N ALA A 148 -16.73 -3.03 5.25
CA ALA A 148 -15.91 -4.04 5.92
C ALA A 148 -14.45 -3.59 6.10
N THR A 149 -14.11 -2.36 5.74
CA THR A 149 -12.74 -1.81 5.84
C THR A 149 -12.10 -2.07 7.20
N PRO A 150 -12.78 -1.88 8.37
CA PRO A 150 -12.17 -2.17 9.67
C PRO A 150 -11.73 -3.62 9.85
N VAL A 151 -12.46 -4.58 9.25
CA VAL A 151 -12.15 -6.01 9.28
C VAL A 151 -10.98 -6.35 8.36
N LEU A 152 -11.03 -5.85 7.12
CA LEU A 152 -10.06 -6.16 6.07
C LEU A 152 -8.70 -5.51 6.34
N ARG A 153 -8.69 -4.24 6.79
CA ARG A 153 -7.45 -3.54 7.17
C ARG A 153 -6.74 -4.23 8.33
N GLU A 154 -7.47 -4.68 9.35
CA GLU A 154 -6.90 -5.39 10.50
C GLU A 154 -6.18 -6.67 10.05
N GLY A 155 -6.72 -7.37 9.05
CA GLY A 155 -6.09 -8.53 8.43
C GLY A 155 -4.75 -8.20 7.75
N ARG A 156 -4.68 -7.07 7.02
CA ARG A 156 -3.53 -6.65 6.23
C ARG A 156 -2.48 -5.87 7.01
N MET A 157 -2.89 -5.17 8.07
CA MET A 157 -2.02 -4.26 8.84
C MET A 157 -0.89 -5.00 9.57
N ILE A 158 -1.14 -6.22 10.08
CA ILE A 158 -0.13 -7.05 10.76
C ILE A 158 0.46 -8.04 9.76
N LYS A 159 1.70 -7.82 9.36
CA LYS A 159 2.43 -8.65 8.41
C LYS A 159 2.94 -9.93 9.07
N ASP A 160 2.76 -11.06 8.41
CA ASP A 160 3.43 -12.29 8.78
C ASP A 160 4.89 -12.32 8.26
N ALA A 161 5.66 -13.33 8.64
CA ALA A 161 7.05 -13.44 8.25
C ALA A 161 7.26 -13.57 6.72
N ALA A 162 6.29 -14.15 6.00
CA ALA A 162 6.35 -14.29 4.55
C ALA A 162 6.09 -12.94 3.87
N GLU A 163 5.17 -12.15 4.40
CA GLU A 163 4.88 -10.79 3.93
C GLU A 163 6.06 -9.85 4.17
N VAL A 164 6.68 -9.92 5.36
CA VAL A 164 7.89 -9.16 5.69
C VAL A 164 9.04 -9.51 4.75
N ALA A 165 9.19 -10.79 4.39
CA ALA A 165 10.21 -11.22 3.43
C ALA A 165 9.98 -10.63 2.02
N GLU A 166 8.73 -10.51 1.57
CA GLU A 166 8.41 -9.88 0.29
C GLU A 166 8.60 -8.35 0.33
N LEU A 167 8.22 -7.68 1.43
CA LEU A 167 8.52 -6.25 1.62
C LEU A 167 10.04 -5.99 1.64
N ARG A 168 10.81 -6.85 2.30
CA ARG A 168 12.29 -6.76 2.29
C ARG A 168 12.85 -6.90 0.87
N ARG A 169 12.34 -7.88 0.11
CA ARG A 169 12.72 -8.08 -1.29
C ARG A 169 12.42 -6.83 -2.14
N ALA A 170 11.26 -6.21 -1.92
CA ALA A 170 10.88 -4.99 -2.61
C ALA A 170 11.79 -3.80 -2.20
N GLY A 171 12.11 -3.68 -0.91
CA GLY A 171 13.04 -2.69 -0.37
C GLY A 171 14.46 -2.84 -0.92
N ASP A 172 15.00 -4.06 -0.95
CA ASP A 172 16.33 -4.33 -1.52
C ASP A 172 16.41 -3.96 -3.01
N ALA A 173 15.33 -4.25 -3.77
CA ALA A 173 15.25 -3.98 -5.19
C ALA A 173 15.18 -2.47 -5.48
N ILE A 174 14.38 -1.70 -4.71
CA ILE A 174 14.28 -0.25 -4.92
C ILE A 174 15.54 0.47 -4.46
N ASP A 175 16.20 -0.01 -3.41
CA ASP A 175 17.52 0.48 -2.99
C ASP A 175 18.60 0.27 -4.07
N ALA A 176 18.51 -0.84 -4.83
CA ALA A 176 19.41 -1.05 -5.96
C ALA A 176 19.22 0.03 -7.05
N VAL A 177 17.98 0.48 -7.25
CA VAL A 177 17.69 1.60 -8.17
C VAL A 177 18.29 2.91 -7.63
N HIS A 178 18.08 3.25 -6.33
CA HIS A 178 18.63 4.47 -5.72
C HIS A 178 20.16 4.53 -5.81
N ARG A 179 20.85 3.41 -5.67
CA ARG A 179 22.33 3.36 -5.86
C ARG A 179 22.76 3.79 -7.26
N ARG A 180 21.89 3.60 -8.27
CA ARG A 180 22.14 3.90 -9.68
C ARG A 180 21.62 5.27 -10.14
N VAL A 181 20.79 5.95 -9.37
CA VAL A 181 20.30 7.31 -9.70
C VAL A 181 21.40 8.25 -10.18
N PRO A 182 22.61 8.29 -9.56
CA PRO A 182 23.73 9.13 -10.02
C PRO A 182 24.23 8.83 -11.45
N GLU A 183 23.91 7.69 -12.04
CA GLU A 183 24.24 7.40 -13.44
C GLU A 183 23.44 8.28 -14.42
N TRP A 184 22.25 8.70 -13.98
CA TRP A 184 21.26 9.39 -14.82
C TRP A 184 21.00 10.83 -14.41
N LEU A 185 21.02 11.11 -13.11
CA LEU A 185 20.73 12.43 -12.56
C LEU A 185 21.92 13.36 -12.75
N ARG A 186 21.77 14.38 -13.63
CA ARG A 186 22.78 15.39 -13.91
C ARG A 186 22.17 16.61 -14.58
N ALA A 187 22.83 17.74 -14.50
CA ALA A 187 22.47 18.97 -15.21
C ALA A 187 22.35 18.75 -16.72
N GLY A 188 21.40 19.46 -17.34
CA GLY A 188 21.13 19.42 -18.77
C GLY A 188 20.17 18.32 -19.20
N ARG A 189 19.78 17.38 -18.33
CA ARG A 189 18.72 16.41 -18.60
C ARG A 189 17.39 16.92 -18.07
N THR A 190 16.29 16.44 -18.63
CA THR A 190 14.97 16.73 -18.08
C THR A 190 14.57 15.73 -16.99
N GLU A 191 13.67 16.14 -16.09
CA GLU A 191 13.06 15.25 -15.09
C GLU A 191 12.49 13.99 -15.76
N ARG A 192 11.75 14.14 -16.88
CA ARG A 192 11.15 13.06 -17.64
C ARG A 192 12.17 12.07 -18.19
N GLU A 193 13.31 12.52 -18.67
CA GLU A 193 14.38 11.62 -19.14
C GLU A 193 14.97 10.80 -18.01
N VAL A 194 15.21 11.43 -16.83
CA VAL A 194 15.73 10.76 -15.65
C VAL A 194 14.71 9.76 -15.12
N ALA A 195 13.44 10.15 -15.00
CA ALA A 195 12.35 9.28 -14.58
C ALA A 195 12.18 8.05 -15.49
N ALA A 196 12.36 8.22 -16.80
CA ALA A 196 12.30 7.09 -17.75
C ALA A 196 13.45 6.09 -17.55
N ASP A 197 14.66 6.53 -17.18
CA ASP A 197 15.77 5.64 -16.84
C ASP A 197 15.48 4.89 -15.53
N ILE A 198 14.98 5.61 -14.52
CA ILE A 198 14.59 5.04 -13.22
C ILE A 198 13.49 3.97 -13.40
N ALA A 199 12.44 4.27 -14.16
CA ALA A 199 11.34 3.33 -14.41
C ALA A 199 11.84 2.02 -15.05
N ARG A 200 12.79 2.10 -16.00
CA ARG A 200 13.42 0.91 -16.58
C ARG A 200 14.26 0.13 -15.56
N ALA A 201 14.95 0.84 -14.67
CA ALA A 201 15.76 0.23 -13.62
C ALA A 201 14.89 -0.48 -12.57
N ILE A 202 13.75 0.08 -12.17
CA ILE A 202 12.78 -0.55 -11.25
C ILE A 202 12.41 -1.95 -11.75
N VAL A 203 12.04 -2.07 -13.02
CA VAL A 203 11.71 -3.39 -13.62
C VAL A 203 12.94 -4.30 -13.70
N ALA A 204 14.11 -3.73 -14.06
CA ALA A 204 15.34 -4.51 -14.20
C ALA A 204 15.85 -5.07 -12.86
N GLU A 205 15.62 -4.37 -11.75
CA GLU A 205 16.02 -4.78 -10.40
C GLU A 205 15.02 -5.75 -9.74
N GLY A 206 13.91 -6.11 -10.43
CA GLY A 206 13.05 -7.22 -10.01
C GLY A 206 11.62 -6.86 -9.65
N HIS A 207 11.19 -5.63 -9.84
CA HIS A 207 9.77 -5.29 -9.76
C HIS A 207 9.03 -5.77 -11.00
N GLN A 208 7.77 -6.15 -10.84
CA GLN A 208 6.88 -6.52 -11.94
C GLN A 208 6.25 -5.29 -12.57
N THR A 209 5.92 -4.29 -11.75
CA THR A 209 5.30 -3.03 -12.16
C THR A 209 6.03 -1.85 -11.55
N VAL A 210 5.96 -0.72 -12.24
CA VAL A 210 6.32 0.60 -11.71
C VAL A 210 5.02 1.22 -11.23
N GLU A 211 4.94 1.54 -9.94
CA GLU A 211 3.74 2.17 -9.39
C GLU A 211 3.81 3.69 -9.55
N PHE A 212 4.95 4.27 -9.26
CA PHE A 212 5.20 5.71 -9.46
C PHE A 212 6.70 6.01 -9.58
N VAL A 213 6.99 7.15 -10.20
CA VAL A 213 8.32 7.76 -10.26
C VAL A 213 8.15 9.27 -10.18
N ILE A 214 8.59 9.86 -9.09
CA ILE A 214 8.69 11.30 -8.89
C ILE A 214 10.16 11.70 -9.04
N VAL A 215 10.42 12.68 -9.90
CA VAL A 215 11.70 13.39 -10.00
C VAL A 215 11.36 14.87 -9.98
N GLY A 216 11.44 15.49 -8.80
CA GLY A 216 11.15 16.90 -8.59
C GLY A 216 12.43 17.70 -8.39
N SER A 217 12.83 18.49 -9.37
CA SER A 217 14.08 19.26 -9.35
C SER A 217 13.85 20.74 -9.04
N GLY A 218 14.70 21.35 -8.23
CA GLY A 218 14.59 22.74 -7.81
C GLY A 218 13.16 23.09 -7.37
N PRO A 219 12.51 24.11 -7.96
CA PRO A 219 11.16 24.54 -7.57
C PRO A 219 10.08 23.43 -7.64
N ASN A 220 10.24 22.45 -8.52
CA ASN A 220 9.31 21.32 -8.64
C ASN A 220 9.41 20.37 -7.44
N GLY A 221 10.56 20.27 -6.80
CA GLY A 221 10.74 19.50 -5.57
C GLY A 221 9.95 20.04 -4.38
N ALA A 222 9.45 21.27 -4.46
CA ALA A 222 8.58 21.86 -3.44
C ALA A 222 7.13 21.37 -3.47
N ASP A 223 6.74 20.62 -4.50
CA ASP A 223 5.45 19.92 -4.60
C ASP A 223 5.66 18.44 -4.21
N PRO A 224 5.11 17.98 -3.07
CA PRO A 224 5.27 16.59 -2.63
C PRO A 224 4.77 15.54 -3.62
N HIS A 225 3.78 15.88 -4.45
CA HIS A 225 3.18 14.99 -5.44
C HIS A 225 3.46 15.42 -6.89
N HIS A 226 4.63 16.06 -7.11
CA HIS A 226 5.02 16.53 -8.43
C HIS A 226 4.95 15.45 -9.50
N GLU A 227 4.24 15.74 -10.59
CA GLU A 227 4.28 14.91 -11.79
C GLU A 227 5.50 15.32 -12.65
N VAL A 228 6.30 14.33 -13.07
CA VAL A 228 7.52 14.57 -13.85
C VAL A 228 7.27 15.47 -15.07
N SER A 229 8.08 16.48 -15.24
CA SER A 229 7.94 17.51 -16.27
C SER A 229 9.11 17.50 -17.27
N ASP A 230 9.04 18.42 -18.24
CA ASP A 230 10.13 18.66 -19.17
C ASP A 230 11.11 19.75 -18.64
N ARG A 231 11.04 20.10 -17.33
CA ARG A 231 12.01 20.99 -16.71
C ARG A 231 13.40 20.39 -16.87
N VAL A 232 14.33 21.22 -17.34
CA VAL A 232 15.75 20.86 -17.42
C VAL A 232 16.36 21.02 -16.04
N ILE A 233 16.99 19.97 -15.56
CA ILE A 233 17.70 19.94 -14.30
C ILE A 233 18.95 20.83 -14.41
N GLU A 234 19.18 21.69 -13.43
CA GLU A 234 20.25 22.67 -13.42
C GLU A 234 21.31 22.37 -12.34
N GLU A 235 22.50 22.93 -12.53
CA GLU A 235 23.54 22.88 -11.50
C GLU A 235 23.09 23.63 -10.25
N GLY A 236 23.24 23.01 -9.09
CA GLY A 236 22.77 23.54 -7.80
C GLY A 236 21.36 23.09 -7.41
N ASP A 237 20.59 22.41 -8.29
CA ASP A 237 19.27 21.90 -7.95
C ASP A 237 19.34 20.87 -6.80
N ILE A 238 18.43 21.02 -5.85
CA ILE A 238 18.02 19.94 -4.95
C ILE A 238 16.94 19.14 -5.66
N VAL A 239 17.08 17.82 -5.67
CA VAL A 239 16.18 16.92 -6.42
C VAL A 239 15.62 15.85 -5.50
N VAL A 240 14.32 15.80 -5.36
CA VAL A 240 13.58 14.70 -4.73
C VAL A 240 13.41 13.59 -5.75
N VAL A 241 13.87 12.40 -5.42
CA VAL A 241 13.60 11.18 -6.18
C VAL A 241 12.84 10.24 -5.27
N ASP A 242 11.55 10.05 -5.60
CA ASP A 242 10.62 9.22 -4.86
C ASP A 242 10.04 8.16 -5.80
N ILE A 243 10.27 6.88 -5.46
CA ILE A 243 10.10 5.78 -6.40
C ILE A 243 9.56 4.53 -5.71
N GLY A 244 8.63 3.87 -6.40
CA GLY A 244 8.04 2.65 -5.91
C GLY A 244 7.58 1.72 -7.04
N GLY A 245 7.46 0.45 -6.70
CA GLY A 245 6.99 -0.58 -7.61
C GLY A 245 6.55 -1.83 -6.86
N ALA A 246 5.75 -2.69 -7.52
CA ALA A 246 5.35 -3.97 -6.96
C ALA A 246 6.26 -5.10 -7.45
N VAL A 247 6.74 -5.94 -6.53
CA VAL A 247 7.41 -7.20 -6.87
C VAL A 247 6.38 -8.25 -7.33
N PRO A 248 6.80 -9.40 -7.93
CA PRO A 248 5.86 -10.39 -8.47
C PRO A 248 4.84 -10.96 -7.48
N SER A 249 5.04 -10.78 -6.19
CA SER A 249 4.05 -11.14 -5.16
C SER A 249 2.95 -10.11 -4.95
N GLY A 250 3.06 -8.94 -5.60
CA GLY A 250 2.16 -7.81 -5.45
C GLY A 250 2.48 -6.92 -4.24
N TYR A 251 3.58 -7.19 -3.50
CA TYR A 251 4.05 -6.33 -2.42
C TYR A 251 4.84 -5.16 -2.98
N ASN A 252 4.57 -3.98 -2.43
CA ASN A 252 5.12 -2.72 -2.92
C ASN A 252 6.42 -2.36 -2.20
N SER A 253 7.30 -1.66 -2.92
CA SER A 253 8.34 -0.82 -2.36
C SER A 253 7.92 0.63 -2.40
N ASP A 254 8.48 1.42 -1.50
CA ASP A 254 8.36 2.87 -1.44
C ASP A 254 9.64 3.44 -0.85
N SER A 255 10.26 4.41 -1.51
CA SER A 255 11.51 4.99 -1.02
C SER A 255 11.81 6.34 -1.65
N THR A 256 12.08 7.32 -0.80
CA THR A 256 12.51 8.64 -1.23
C THR A 256 13.94 8.93 -0.79
N ARG A 257 14.73 9.48 -1.71
CA ARG A 257 16.05 10.09 -1.43
C ARG A 257 16.13 11.47 -2.06
N THR A 258 16.88 12.35 -1.40
CA THR A 258 17.15 13.69 -1.89
C THR A 258 18.60 13.78 -2.37
N TYR A 259 18.78 14.37 -3.55
CA TYR A 259 20.07 14.55 -4.21
C TYR A 259 20.36 16.03 -4.44
N ALA A 260 21.64 16.39 -4.62
CA ALA A 260 22.06 17.69 -5.10
C ALA A 260 22.80 17.52 -6.43
N VAL A 261 22.49 18.34 -7.42
CA VAL A 261 23.24 18.37 -8.68
C VAL A 261 24.41 19.34 -8.52
N GLY A 262 25.63 18.80 -8.51
CA GLY A 262 26.84 19.57 -8.20
C GLY A 262 26.95 19.96 -6.74
N THR A 263 27.29 21.21 -6.45
CA THR A 263 27.50 21.73 -5.09
C THR A 263 26.20 22.35 -4.57
N PRO A 264 25.58 21.78 -3.51
CA PRO A 264 24.34 22.34 -2.94
C PRO A 264 24.59 23.66 -2.22
N ASP A 265 23.56 24.48 -2.13
CA ASP A 265 23.55 25.62 -1.22
C ASP A 265 23.82 25.15 0.22
N PRO A 266 24.73 25.79 0.98
CA PRO A 266 25.06 25.37 2.34
C PRO A 266 23.87 25.39 3.31
N GLU A 267 22.91 26.33 3.16
CA GLU A 267 21.71 26.40 4.00
C GLU A 267 20.76 25.26 3.67
N ALA A 268 20.58 24.94 2.39
CA ALA A 268 19.80 23.78 1.99
C ALA A 268 20.39 22.47 2.54
N ALA A 269 21.70 22.31 2.47
CA ALA A 269 22.39 21.14 3.02
C ALA A 269 22.21 21.02 4.55
N GLU A 270 22.27 22.14 5.28
CA GLU A 270 22.02 22.16 6.73
C GLU A 270 20.56 21.77 7.06
N ARG A 271 19.58 22.34 6.35
CA ARG A 271 18.15 22.01 6.53
C ARG A 271 17.87 20.53 6.23
N ILE A 272 18.48 19.98 5.18
CA ILE A 272 18.35 18.55 4.85
C ILE A 272 18.99 17.66 5.93
N ALA A 273 20.11 18.07 6.51
CA ALA A 273 20.71 17.38 7.65
C ALA A 273 19.78 17.38 8.89
N VAL A 274 18.98 18.42 9.09
CA VAL A 274 17.91 18.43 10.13
C VAL A 274 16.85 17.41 9.77
N LEU A 275 16.40 17.37 8.52
CA LEU A 275 15.40 16.43 8.04
C LEU A 275 15.82 14.97 8.25
N VAL A 276 17.07 14.63 7.97
CA VAL A 276 17.64 13.29 8.24
C VAL A 276 17.54 12.94 9.74
N ARG A 277 17.83 13.92 10.63
CA ARG A 277 17.65 13.69 12.08
C ARG A 277 16.20 13.53 12.49
N ALA A 278 15.28 14.25 11.83
CA ALA A 278 13.85 14.09 12.08
C ALA A 278 13.34 12.69 11.67
N GLN A 279 13.77 12.20 10.53
CA GLN A 279 13.47 10.84 10.08
C GLN A 279 14.03 9.80 11.07
N GLN A 280 15.27 9.96 11.52
CA GLN A 280 15.88 9.07 12.50
C GLN A 280 15.11 9.10 13.83
N ALA A 281 14.68 10.27 14.31
CA ALA A 281 13.92 10.40 15.56
C ALA A 281 12.58 9.64 15.49
N ALA A 282 11.87 9.70 14.35
CA ALA A 282 10.66 8.92 14.15
C ALA A 282 10.93 7.41 14.13
N VAL A 283 12.02 6.97 13.49
CA VAL A 283 12.44 5.55 13.50
C VAL A 283 12.76 5.08 14.91
N ASP A 284 13.48 5.87 15.70
CA ASP A 284 13.84 5.55 17.09
C ASP A 284 12.61 5.50 18.01
N ALA A 285 11.56 6.28 17.70
CA ALA A 285 10.31 6.27 18.41
C ALA A 285 9.42 5.06 18.05
N ALA A 286 9.56 4.52 16.84
CA ALA A 286 8.70 3.46 16.30
C ALA A 286 8.94 2.11 17.02
N ARG A 287 7.98 1.70 17.84
CA ARG A 287 7.97 0.41 18.57
C ARG A 287 6.56 0.00 18.96
N PRO A 288 6.31 -1.27 19.25
CA PRO A 288 5.02 -1.68 19.81
C PRO A 288 4.66 -0.93 21.10
N GLY A 289 3.39 -0.57 21.23
CA GLY A 289 2.84 0.10 22.41
C GLY A 289 2.81 1.63 22.35
N VAL A 290 3.51 2.27 21.40
CA VAL A 290 3.33 3.70 21.15
C VAL A 290 2.18 3.93 20.17
N THR A 291 1.63 5.14 20.14
CA THR A 291 0.63 5.52 19.13
C THR A 291 1.27 5.96 17.83
N ALA A 292 0.53 5.89 16.74
CA ALA A 292 0.96 6.41 15.44
C ALA A 292 1.27 7.93 15.51
N SER A 293 0.49 8.68 16.32
CA SER A 293 0.74 10.11 16.57
C SER A 293 2.06 10.36 17.27
N GLU A 294 2.46 9.53 18.26
CA GLU A 294 3.75 9.71 18.96
C GLU A 294 4.95 9.52 18.02
N VAL A 295 4.84 8.67 17.00
CA VAL A 295 5.90 8.53 15.97
C VAL A 295 5.92 9.75 15.05
N ASP A 296 4.77 10.26 14.64
CA ASP A 296 4.67 11.52 13.85
C ASP A 296 5.21 12.71 14.64
N ASP A 297 4.85 12.85 15.92
CA ASP A 297 5.30 13.92 16.79
C ASP A 297 6.83 13.93 16.95
N ALA A 298 7.48 12.76 16.97
CA ALA A 298 8.93 12.67 17.08
C ALA A 298 9.66 13.35 15.91
N ALA A 299 9.19 13.16 14.68
CA ALA A 299 9.74 13.86 13.51
C ALA A 299 9.42 15.36 13.55
N ARG A 300 8.16 15.71 13.83
CA ARG A 300 7.70 17.11 13.87
C ARG A 300 8.42 17.94 14.89
N GLN A 301 8.69 17.39 16.07
CA GLN A 301 9.39 18.11 17.13
C GLN A 301 10.80 18.50 16.70
N VAL A 302 11.56 17.61 16.05
CA VAL A 302 12.92 17.92 15.54
C VAL A 302 12.88 19.06 14.51
N LEU A 303 11.89 19.02 13.60
CA LEU A 303 11.74 20.08 12.59
C LEU A 303 11.28 21.40 13.21
N ALA A 304 10.37 21.36 14.18
CA ALA A 304 9.87 22.56 14.88
C ALA A 304 10.98 23.24 15.68
N ASP A 305 11.79 22.48 16.42
CA ASP A 305 12.94 23.01 17.20
C ASP A 305 13.99 23.69 16.32
N ALA A 306 14.09 23.29 15.06
CA ALA A 306 14.96 23.90 14.06
C ALA A 306 14.29 25.05 13.26
N GLY A 307 13.04 25.43 13.59
CA GLY A 307 12.27 26.44 12.87
C GLY A 307 11.75 26.00 11.49
N LEU A 308 11.71 24.68 11.23
CA LEU A 308 11.26 24.09 9.96
C LEU A 308 9.85 23.48 10.04
N GLY A 309 9.15 23.64 11.18
CA GLY A 309 7.86 22.98 11.40
C GLY A 309 6.78 23.35 10.37
N GLU A 310 6.73 24.62 9.91
CA GLU A 310 5.78 25.05 8.88
C GLU A 310 6.09 24.49 7.47
N ALA A 311 7.32 24.04 7.24
CA ALA A 311 7.72 23.44 5.98
C ALA A 311 7.31 21.96 5.86
N PHE A 312 6.90 21.31 6.96
CA PHE A 312 6.45 19.92 6.96
C PHE A 312 4.93 19.82 6.82
N LEU A 313 4.45 19.57 5.61
CA LEU A 313 3.06 19.77 5.18
C LEU A 313 2.15 18.53 5.27
N HIS A 314 2.71 17.32 5.40
CA HIS A 314 1.97 16.06 5.34
C HIS A 314 2.20 15.19 6.60
N ARG A 315 1.57 14.04 6.67
CA ARG A 315 1.79 13.01 7.69
C ARG A 315 3.21 12.43 7.56
N THR A 316 3.72 11.84 8.63
CA THR A 316 5.06 11.23 8.66
C THR A 316 5.13 9.91 7.88
N GLY A 317 3.97 9.23 7.65
CA GLY A 317 4.00 8.00 6.88
C GLY A 317 2.65 7.29 6.77
N HIS A 318 2.69 6.15 6.11
CA HIS A 318 1.53 5.29 5.84
C HIS A 318 1.93 3.82 5.86
N GLY A 319 1.00 2.92 6.17
CA GLY A 319 1.18 1.49 6.01
C GLY A 319 1.43 1.11 4.55
N ILE A 320 2.10 0.00 4.35
CA ILE A 320 2.42 -0.54 3.03
C ILE A 320 2.27 -2.06 3.01
N GLY A 321 1.94 -2.60 1.87
CA GLY A 321 1.80 -4.03 1.63
C GLY A 321 1.45 -4.31 0.18
N VAL A 322 0.30 -4.92 -0.05
CA VAL A 322 -0.28 -5.08 -1.40
C VAL A 322 -0.89 -3.78 -1.95
N SER A 323 -1.04 -2.77 -1.11
CA SER A 323 -1.27 -1.38 -1.53
C SER A 323 -0.01 -0.57 -1.23
N VAL A 324 0.29 0.43 -2.04
CA VAL A 324 1.31 1.44 -1.72
C VAL A 324 0.92 2.15 -0.43
N HIS A 325 -0.33 2.65 -0.37
CA HIS A 325 -0.88 3.27 0.83
C HIS A 325 -1.95 2.38 1.47
N GLU A 326 -1.74 2.01 2.73
CA GLU A 326 -2.72 1.34 3.57
C GLU A 326 -2.56 1.78 5.04
N GLU A 327 -3.32 1.23 5.97
CA GLU A 327 -3.11 1.47 7.39
C GLU A 327 -1.92 0.64 7.95
N PRO A 328 -1.23 1.19 8.99
CA PRO A 328 -1.55 2.39 9.78
C PRO A 328 -1.08 3.69 9.11
N TYR A 329 -1.81 4.78 9.33
CA TYR A 329 -1.33 6.12 8.97
C TYR A 329 -0.58 6.76 10.14
N ILE A 330 0.68 7.11 9.91
CA ILE A 330 1.54 7.79 10.90
C ILE A 330 1.31 9.29 10.77
N ALA A 331 0.33 9.79 11.54
CA ALA A 331 -0.23 11.12 11.35
C ALA A 331 -0.59 11.78 12.69
N PRO A 332 -0.62 13.13 12.74
CA PRO A 332 -1.05 13.84 13.94
C PRO A 332 -2.43 13.38 14.43
N GLY A 333 -2.55 13.12 15.74
CA GLY A 333 -3.83 12.75 16.38
C GLY A 333 -4.33 11.33 16.05
N ASN A 334 -3.53 10.47 15.43
CA ASN A 334 -3.89 9.07 15.25
C ASN A 334 -3.48 8.26 16.50
N ASP A 335 -4.47 7.96 17.33
CA ASP A 335 -4.29 7.23 18.59
C ASP A 335 -4.18 5.70 18.43
N LEU A 336 -4.08 5.20 17.17
CA LEU A 336 -3.88 3.77 16.94
C LEU A 336 -2.57 3.31 17.59
N VAL A 337 -2.70 2.37 18.54
CA VAL A 337 -1.55 1.76 19.19
C VAL A 337 -0.85 0.81 18.22
N LEU A 338 0.42 1.08 17.97
CA LEU A 338 1.23 0.29 17.06
C LEU A 338 1.57 -1.08 17.68
N ARG A 339 1.63 -2.12 16.83
CA ARG A 339 1.85 -3.51 17.23
C ARG A 339 2.95 -4.15 16.40
N GLU A 340 3.60 -5.16 16.94
CA GLU A 340 4.56 -6.00 16.21
C GLU A 340 3.96 -6.51 14.89
N GLY A 341 4.76 -6.53 13.84
CA GLY A 341 4.36 -6.91 12.47
C GLY A 341 3.72 -5.79 11.66
N MET A 342 3.41 -4.62 12.22
CA MET A 342 3.00 -3.47 11.41
C MET A 342 4.17 -2.96 10.57
N ALA A 343 3.91 -2.70 9.27
CA ALA A 343 4.88 -2.13 8.35
C ALA A 343 4.34 -0.82 7.78
N PHE A 344 5.18 0.23 7.77
CA PHE A 344 4.80 1.55 7.32
C PHE A 344 6.01 2.37 6.87
N SER A 345 5.75 3.43 6.07
CA SER A 345 6.78 4.42 5.71
C SER A 345 7.07 5.37 6.89
N ILE A 346 8.30 5.85 6.95
CA ILE A 346 8.71 7.01 7.75
C ILE A 346 9.39 7.98 6.78
N GLU A 347 8.67 9.04 6.39
CA GLU A 347 8.96 9.87 5.23
C GLU A 347 8.82 11.39 5.49
N PRO A 348 9.34 11.96 6.58
CA PRO A 348 9.23 13.39 6.77
C PRO A 348 9.82 14.14 5.59
N GLY A 349 9.22 15.31 5.26
CA GLY A 349 9.65 16.18 4.18
C GLY A 349 9.56 17.65 4.56
N ILE A 350 10.40 18.49 3.93
CA ILE A 350 10.37 19.95 4.06
C ILE A 350 10.25 20.56 2.67
N TYR A 351 9.35 21.54 2.52
CA TYR A 351 9.00 22.09 1.22
C TYR A 351 8.94 23.62 1.27
N PHE A 352 9.70 24.28 0.40
CA PHE A 352 9.79 25.73 0.28
C PHE A 352 9.24 26.15 -1.08
N SER A 353 7.98 26.61 -1.09
CA SER A 353 7.22 26.89 -2.31
C SER A 353 7.98 27.81 -3.27
N GLY A 354 8.17 27.37 -4.50
CA GLY A 354 8.88 28.09 -5.55
C GLY A 354 10.42 28.03 -5.45
N GLU A 355 10.96 27.30 -4.47
CA GLU A 355 12.41 27.18 -4.26
C GLU A 355 12.86 25.72 -4.43
N TRP A 356 12.60 24.87 -3.45
CA TRP A 356 12.96 23.44 -3.46
C TRP A 356 12.24 22.67 -2.35
N GLY A 357 12.31 21.34 -2.40
CA GLY A 357 11.88 20.46 -1.33
C GLY A 357 12.82 19.30 -1.12
N ALA A 358 12.66 18.61 0.00
CA ALA A 358 13.41 17.41 0.35
C ALA A 358 12.52 16.45 1.13
N ARG A 359 12.69 15.13 0.89
CA ARG A 359 12.06 14.04 1.62
C ARG A 359 13.06 12.90 1.79
N ILE A 360 13.05 12.26 2.93
CA ILE A 360 13.82 11.06 3.23
C ILE A 360 12.85 10.02 3.74
N GLU A 361 12.81 8.86 3.10
CA GLU A 361 11.83 7.82 3.36
C GLU A 361 12.44 6.44 3.42
N ASP A 362 12.04 5.68 4.42
CA ASP A 362 12.24 4.24 4.51
C ASP A 362 10.94 3.55 4.91
N ILE A 363 10.78 2.33 4.45
CA ILE A 363 9.82 1.40 5.03
C ILE A 363 10.44 0.74 6.25
N VAL A 364 9.69 0.71 7.35
CA VAL A 364 10.03 -0.01 8.57
C VAL A 364 9.00 -1.10 8.87
N VAL A 365 9.42 -2.15 9.57
CA VAL A 365 8.54 -3.15 10.17
C VAL A 365 8.78 -3.22 11.67
N LEU A 366 7.71 -3.21 12.47
CA LEU A 366 7.83 -3.29 13.91
C LEU A 366 8.21 -4.71 14.36
N THR A 367 9.25 -4.78 15.20
CA THR A 367 9.71 -5.97 15.89
C THR A 367 9.18 -5.99 17.33
N ALA A 368 9.56 -6.99 18.13
CA ALA A 368 9.08 -7.11 19.52
C ALA A 368 9.42 -5.90 20.42
N ASP A 369 10.54 -5.19 20.13
CA ASP A 369 11.10 -4.14 20.98
C ASP A 369 11.55 -2.88 20.26
N GLY A 370 11.26 -2.77 18.95
CA GLY A 370 11.64 -1.62 18.13
C GLY A 370 11.10 -1.73 16.71
N CYS A 371 11.88 -1.27 15.74
CA CYS A 371 11.59 -1.49 14.34
C CYS A 371 12.85 -1.83 13.55
N GLU A 372 12.65 -2.46 12.40
CA GLU A 372 13.68 -2.76 11.42
C GLU A 372 13.41 -1.99 10.14
N ARG A 373 14.43 -1.30 9.61
CA ARG A 373 14.36 -0.70 8.28
C ARG A 373 14.47 -1.76 7.19
N LEU A 374 13.63 -1.66 6.20
CA LEU A 374 13.67 -2.50 4.99
C LEU A 374 14.42 -1.83 3.84
N ASN A 375 14.74 -0.53 3.99
CA ASN A 375 15.59 0.22 3.08
C ASN A 375 16.94 0.53 3.75
N THR A 376 18.01 0.38 3.01
CA THR A 376 19.40 0.51 3.51
C THR A 376 20.24 1.50 2.73
N SER A 377 19.67 2.17 1.70
CA SER A 377 20.36 3.23 0.96
C SER A 377 20.64 4.44 1.86
N GLU A 378 21.76 5.12 1.60
CA GLU A 378 22.22 6.26 2.40
C GLU A 378 21.19 7.39 2.45
N HIS A 379 21.00 8.02 3.63
CA HIS A 379 20.05 9.09 3.90
C HIS A 379 20.62 10.50 3.73
N SER A 380 21.95 10.63 3.76
CA SER A 380 22.60 11.92 3.61
C SER A 380 22.36 12.50 2.21
N LEU A 381 22.35 13.85 2.12
CA LEU A 381 22.30 14.54 0.83
C LEU A 381 23.51 14.12 -0.03
N ARG A 382 23.23 13.47 -1.15
CA ARG A 382 24.24 12.98 -2.07
C ARG A 382 24.42 13.95 -3.24
N SER A 383 25.62 14.48 -3.42
CA SER A 383 25.98 15.25 -4.62
C SER A 383 26.24 14.32 -5.82
N VAL A 384 25.74 14.69 -6.99
CA VAL A 384 25.84 13.96 -8.26
C VAL A 384 26.30 14.88 -9.38
#